data_87dba4a9487a06bd72d61357957b6882
#
_entry.id   87dba4a9487a06bd72d61357957b6882
#
_cell.length_a   1.000
_cell.length_b   1.000
_cell.length_c   1.000
_cell.angle_alpha   90.00
_cell.angle_beta   90.00
_cell.angle_gamma   90.00
#
_symmetry.space_group_name_H-M   'P 1'
#
loop_
_entity.id
_entity.type
_entity.pdbx_description
1 polymer ?
#
loop_
_entity_poly.entity_id
_entity_poly.type
_entity_poly.pdbx_seq_one_letter_code
_entity_poly.pdbx_strand_id
1 'polypeptide(L)'
;MDDSQACLRIERRTVGTAEGKPVAWVWMARPALHNAFDEGLIAALDEAFATLDADPSVRVIVLAGEGRSFSAGADLRWMQRQGEAPEADNLDDARRLAALFRRIAECRKPTVARVQGAALGGGMGLACACDVCVASEDASFATTEVRLGLIPAVIGPYVLRAIGPRQALRYFQSGERIPAARALELGLVHELVERESLDARLDEILEALLAGGPQAQAAAKALVRDLALRPLDPTLIADTAARIARLRATPEAREGLAAFLAKRAPRWGQE
;
A
#
# COMPACT_ATOMS: atom_id res chain seq x y z
N MET A 1 5.59 33.94 5.81
CA MET A 1 5.12 33.42 4.52
C MET A 1 4.56 32.05 4.83
N ASP A 2 3.28 31.96 4.71
CA ASP A 2 2.49 30.74 5.03
C ASP A 2 2.76 29.71 3.91
N ASP A 3 3.64 28.77 4.18
CA ASP A 3 4.05 27.70 3.24
C ASP A 3 3.23 26.42 3.54
N SER A 4 1.91 26.60 3.74
CA SER A 4 0.97 25.48 3.83
C SER A 4 0.66 24.92 2.44
N GLN A 5 1.69 24.60 1.66
CA GLN A 5 1.48 23.74 0.51
C GLN A 5 1.02 22.39 1.05
N ALA A 6 -0.21 21.99 0.70
CA ALA A 6 -0.78 20.72 1.15
C ALA A 6 0.21 19.59 0.86
N CYS A 7 0.68 18.88 1.90
CA CYS A 7 1.66 17.79 1.75
C CYS A 7 1.10 16.56 1.01
N LEU A 8 -0.22 16.53 0.80
CA LEU A 8 -0.94 15.55 0.00
C LEU A 8 -1.85 16.22 -1.02
N ARG A 9 -2.02 15.56 -2.16
CA ARG A 9 -3.06 15.86 -3.14
C ARG A 9 -3.88 14.59 -3.38
N ILE A 10 -5.21 14.69 -3.26
CA ILE A 10 -6.13 13.59 -3.51
C ILE A 10 -6.87 13.88 -4.81
N GLU A 11 -6.85 12.92 -5.71
CA GLU A 11 -7.49 13.01 -7.03
C GLU A 11 -8.36 11.77 -7.22
N ARG A 12 -9.51 11.94 -7.87
CA ARG A 12 -10.39 10.83 -8.24
C ARG A 12 -10.37 10.68 -9.75
N ARG A 13 -10.02 9.49 -10.22
CA ARG A 13 -9.95 9.14 -11.64
C ARG A 13 -10.89 7.97 -11.94
N THR A 14 -11.52 8.02 -13.09
CA THR A 14 -12.18 6.85 -13.68
C THR A 14 -11.17 6.12 -14.56
N VAL A 15 -11.16 4.80 -14.50
CA VAL A 15 -10.27 3.94 -15.28
C VAL A 15 -11.12 3.03 -16.16
N GLY A 16 -10.77 2.91 -17.44
CA GLY A 16 -11.47 2.08 -18.41
C GLY A 16 -12.86 2.60 -18.77
N THR A 17 -13.67 1.70 -19.34
CA THR A 17 -15.06 1.95 -19.73
C THR A 17 -16.07 1.75 -18.58
N ALA A 18 -15.58 1.44 -17.38
CA ALA A 18 -16.44 1.21 -16.21
C ALA A 18 -17.10 2.51 -15.77
N GLU A 19 -18.36 2.70 -16.15
CA GLU A 19 -19.17 3.83 -15.73
C GLU A 19 -19.04 4.07 -14.21
N GLY A 20 -18.38 5.16 -13.85
CA GLY A 20 -18.58 5.81 -12.57
C GLY A 20 -17.90 5.19 -11.34
N LYS A 21 -16.86 4.32 -11.46
CA LYS A 21 -16.17 3.77 -10.27
C LYS A 21 -14.81 4.44 -10.06
N PRO A 22 -14.72 5.53 -9.27
CA PRO A 22 -13.49 6.26 -9.11
C PRO A 22 -12.45 5.46 -8.33
N VAL A 23 -11.23 5.54 -8.83
CA VAL A 23 -10.01 5.21 -8.12
C VAL A 23 -9.54 6.48 -7.43
N ALA A 24 -9.24 6.39 -6.14
CA ALA A 24 -8.65 7.51 -5.41
C ALA A 24 -7.13 7.45 -5.54
N TRP A 25 -6.53 8.52 -6.03
CA TRP A 25 -5.09 8.70 -6.07
C TRP A 25 -4.66 9.61 -4.93
N VAL A 26 -3.81 9.10 -4.08
CA VAL A 26 -3.19 9.82 -2.95
C VAL A 26 -1.75 10.12 -3.34
N TRP A 27 -1.49 11.38 -3.70
CA TRP A 27 -0.17 11.85 -4.07
C TRP A 27 0.53 12.48 -2.87
N MET A 28 1.68 11.96 -2.49
CA MET A 28 2.63 12.69 -1.63
C MET A 28 3.17 13.87 -2.43
N ALA A 29 2.92 15.09 -1.98
CA ALA A 29 3.12 16.32 -2.74
C ALA A 29 4.25 17.20 -2.15
N ARG A 30 5.38 16.59 -1.79
CA ARG A 30 6.60 17.25 -1.30
C ARG A 30 7.81 16.95 -2.21
N PRO A 31 7.73 17.20 -3.54
CA PRO A 31 8.76 16.77 -4.49
C PRO A 31 10.14 17.38 -4.23
N ALA A 32 10.20 18.61 -3.70
CA ALA A 32 11.45 19.28 -3.33
C ALA A 32 12.21 18.56 -2.19
N LEU A 33 11.48 17.84 -1.34
CA LEU A 33 12.02 17.01 -0.24
C LEU A 33 11.95 15.51 -0.58
N HIS A 34 11.80 15.17 -1.87
CA HIS A 34 11.65 13.77 -2.30
C HIS A 34 10.56 13.01 -1.52
N ASN A 35 9.47 13.68 -1.18
CA ASN A 35 8.37 13.13 -0.39
C ASN A 35 8.81 12.49 0.93
N ALA A 36 9.78 13.10 1.59
CA ALA A 36 10.23 12.67 2.92
C ALA A 36 9.14 12.89 3.98
N PHE A 37 9.06 11.98 4.95
CA PHE A 37 8.05 11.99 6.00
C PHE A 37 8.41 12.94 7.13
N ASP A 38 7.43 13.69 7.57
CA ASP A 38 7.37 14.34 8.86
C ASP A 38 6.02 14.04 9.53
N GLU A 39 5.81 14.56 10.71
CA GLU A 39 4.57 14.43 11.48
C GLU A 39 3.33 14.85 10.67
N GLY A 40 3.46 15.89 9.84
CA GLY A 40 2.37 16.40 9.01
C GLY A 40 1.98 15.44 7.90
N LEU A 41 2.96 14.91 7.14
CA LEU A 41 2.69 13.94 6.08
C LEU A 41 2.15 12.61 6.63
N ILE A 42 2.66 12.16 7.79
CA ILE A 42 2.17 10.95 8.46
C ILE A 42 0.70 11.10 8.84
N ALA A 43 0.34 12.21 9.49
CA ALA A 43 -1.04 12.48 9.89
C ALA A 43 -1.99 12.61 8.68
N ALA A 44 -1.56 13.33 7.64
CA ALA A 44 -2.34 13.51 6.43
C ALA A 44 -2.58 12.20 5.68
N LEU A 45 -1.58 11.32 5.58
CA LEU A 45 -1.73 9.99 5.00
C LEU A 45 -2.69 9.12 5.81
N ASP A 46 -2.56 9.11 7.14
CA ASP A 46 -3.44 8.33 8.02
C ASP A 46 -4.90 8.75 7.86
N GLU A 47 -5.18 10.06 7.87
CA GLU A 47 -6.52 10.61 7.67
C GLU A 47 -7.06 10.31 6.27
N ALA A 48 -6.24 10.46 5.22
CA ALA A 48 -6.62 10.18 3.86
C ALA A 48 -7.05 8.71 3.68
N PHE A 49 -6.25 7.77 4.16
CA PHE A 49 -6.58 6.35 4.08
C PHE A 49 -7.81 5.98 4.92
N ALA A 50 -7.99 6.58 6.11
CA ALA A 50 -9.18 6.37 6.92
C ALA A 50 -10.46 6.84 6.20
N THR A 51 -10.41 8.04 5.63
CA THR A 51 -11.53 8.64 4.91
C THR A 51 -11.86 7.86 3.64
N LEU A 52 -10.84 7.52 2.83
CA LEU A 52 -11.04 6.81 1.57
C LEU A 52 -11.48 5.36 1.79
N ASP A 53 -11.03 4.69 2.86
CA ASP A 53 -11.52 3.35 3.20
C ASP A 53 -13.01 3.34 3.57
N ALA A 54 -13.48 4.40 4.21
CA ALA A 54 -14.88 4.57 4.59
C ALA A 54 -15.79 5.04 3.43
N ASP A 55 -15.25 5.66 2.38
CA ASP A 55 -16.03 6.25 1.28
C ASP A 55 -16.58 5.17 0.32
N PRO A 56 -17.91 4.94 0.27
CA PRO A 56 -18.49 3.90 -0.59
C PRO A 56 -18.31 4.17 -2.08
N SER A 57 -18.04 5.40 -2.48
CA SER A 57 -17.81 5.76 -3.88
C SER A 57 -16.42 5.33 -4.38
N VAL A 58 -15.43 5.13 -3.49
CA VAL A 58 -14.07 4.73 -3.85
C VAL A 58 -13.95 3.21 -3.85
N ARG A 59 -13.33 2.66 -4.90
CA ARG A 59 -13.14 1.20 -5.06
C ARG A 59 -11.71 0.75 -4.84
N VAL A 60 -10.74 1.54 -5.26
CA VAL A 60 -9.31 1.26 -5.19
C VAL A 60 -8.59 2.53 -4.76
N ILE A 61 -7.50 2.39 -4.00
CA ILE A 61 -6.65 3.50 -3.58
C ILE A 61 -5.27 3.31 -4.17
N VAL A 62 -4.78 4.30 -4.92
CA VAL A 62 -3.41 4.36 -5.43
C VAL A 62 -2.60 5.32 -4.57
N LEU A 63 -1.47 4.87 -4.06
CA LEU A 63 -0.48 5.70 -3.38
C LEU A 63 0.67 6.02 -4.34
N ALA A 64 0.94 7.30 -4.55
CA ALA A 64 1.97 7.79 -5.47
C ALA A 64 2.78 8.94 -4.87
N GLY A 65 3.92 9.23 -5.45
CA GLY A 65 4.74 10.40 -5.10
C GLY A 65 4.88 11.36 -6.28
N GLU A 66 4.75 12.65 -6.03
CA GLU A 66 5.05 13.66 -7.04
C GLU A 66 6.56 13.80 -7.28
N GLY A 67 6.94 14.18 -8.50
CA GLY A 67 8.33 14.42 -8.88
C GLY A 67 9.11 13.15 -9.19
N ARG A 68 10.42 13.18 -8.89
CA ARG A 68 11.35 12.14 -9.34
C ARG A 68 11.45 10.92 -8.41
N SER A 69 10.95 11.00 -7.18
CA SER A 69 11.03 9.95 -6.17
C SER A 69 9.66 9.61 -5.64
N PHE A 70 9.42 8.34 -5.35
CA PHE A 70 8.24 7.93 -4.60
C PHE A 70 8.29 8.49 -3.17
N SER A 71 9.32 8.11 -2.39
CA SER A 71 9.62 8.73 -1.09
C SER A 71 11.04 8.39 -0.65
N ALA A 72 11.76 9.39 -0.15
CA ALA A 72 13.10 9.23 0.42
C ALA A 72 13.11 8.71 1.88
N GLY A 73 11.93 8.41 2.44
CA GLY A 73 11.79 7.97 3.82
C GLY A 73 11.63 9.11 4.81
N ALA A 74 12.14 8.97 6.01
CA ALA A 74 11.99 9.96 7.07
C ALA A 74 12.77 11.26 6.79
N ASP A 75 12.14 12.39 7.08
CA ASP A 75 12.81 13.70 7.08
C ASP A 75 13.87 13.72 8.19
N LEU A 76 15.14 14.02 7.84
CA LEU A 76 16.25 13.95 8.78
C LEU A 76 16.13 14.97 9.93
N ARG A 77 15.51 16.13 9.66
CA ARG A 77 15.29 17.15 10.72
C ARG A 77 14.21 16.70 11.68
N TRP A 78 13.16 16.07 11.18
CA TRP A 78 12.14 15.44 12.02
C TRP A 78 12.74 14.32 12.86
N MET A 79 13.54 13.41 12.27
CA MET A 79 14.22 12.34 13.00
C MET A 79 15.14 12.87 14.09
N GLN A 80 15.89 13.94 13.82
CA GLN A 80 16.76 14.58 14.82
C GLN A 80 15.93 15.10 16.01
N ARG A 81 14.84 15.84 15.74
CA ARG A 81 13.94 16.32 16.80
C ARG A 81 13.38 15.17 17.65
N GLN A 82 12.97 14.07 17.01
CA GLN A 82 12.46 12.91 17.75
C GLN A 82 13.54 12.22 18.59
N GLY A 83 14.77 12.16 18.11
CA GLY A 83 15.88 11.61 18.88
C GLY A 83 16.26 12.43 20.13
N GLU A 84 15.95 13.72 20.13
CA GLU A 84 16.16 14.65 21.26
C GLU A 84 14.91 14.77 22.17
N ALA A 85 13.76 14.24 21.74
CA ALA A 85 12.51 14.31 22.48
C ALA A 85 12.50 13.35 23.70
N PRO A 86 11.67 13.62 24.72
CA PRO A 86 11.42 12.66 25.79
C PRO A 86 10.99 11.29 25.26
N GLU A 87 11.37 10.22 25.93
CA GLU A 87 11.10 8.84 25.50
C GLU A 87 9.61 8.60 25.23
N ALA A 88 8.71 9.15 26.06
CA ALA A 88 7.27 9.01 25.90
C ALA A 88 6.78 9.64 24.59
N ASP A 89 7.27 10.83 24.24
CA ASP A 89 6.88 11.55 23.03
C ASP A 89 7.41 10.85 21.77
N ASN A 90 8.66 10.37 21.84
CA ASN A 90 9.28 9.59 20.77
C ASN A 90 8.51 8.27 20.53
N LEU A 91 8.10 7.59 21.61
CA LEU A 91 7.28 6.37 21.50
C LEU A 91 5.90 6.66 20.89
N ASP A 92 5.25 7.74 21.25
CA ASP A 92 3.94 8.11 20.70
C ASP A 92 4.04 8.51 19.22
N ASP A 93 5.13 9.14 18.82
CA ASP A 93 5.41 9.42 17.42
C ASP A 93 5.63 8.13 16.60
N ALA A 94 6.44 7.21 17.11
CA ALA A 94 6.63 5.90 16.51
C ALA A 94 5.33 5.09 16.40
N ARG A 95 4.43 5.19 17.37
CA ARG A 95 3.09 4.58 17.36
C ARG A 95 2.21 5.16 16.26
N ARG A 96 2.23 6.48 16.04
CA ARG A 96 1.50 7.14 14.94
C ARG A 96 1.98 6.62 13.58
N LEU A 97 3.29 6.54 13.40
CA LEU A 97 3.86 5.96 12.18
C LEU A 97 3.45 4.50 11.99
N ALA A 98 3.52 3.69 13.04
CA ALA A 98 3.09 2.28 12.98
C ALA A 98 1.59 2.14 12.69
N ALA A 99 0.75 3.03 13.20
CA ALA A 99 -0.69 3.06 12.94
C ALA A 99 -0.99 3.35 11.46
N LEU A 100 -0.26 4.29 10.83
CA LEU A 100 -0.37 4.57 9.39
C LEU A 100 -0.09 3.33 8.55
N PHE A 101 1.04 2.64 8.77
CA PHE A 101 1.38 1.43 8.02
C PHE A 101 0.32 0.33 8.18
N ARG A 102 -0.16 0.14 9.42
CA ARG A 102 -1.23 -0.80 9.70
C ARG A 102 -2.50 -0.43 8.95
N ARG A 103 -2.90 0.85 8.94
CA ARG A 103 -4.09 1.34 8.23
C ARG A 103 -4.03 1.04 6.74
N ILE A 104 -2.89 1.27 6.09
CA ILE A 104 -2.70 0.95 4.67
C ILE A 104 -2.84 -0.57 4.45
N ALA A 105 -2.14 -1.38 5.24
CA ALA A 105 -2.14 -2.83 5.11
C ALA A 105 -3.50 -3.48 5.43
N GLU A 106 -4.27 -2.89 6.36
CA GLU A 106 -5.58 -3.38 6.79
C GLU A 106 -6.75 -2.69 6.06
N CYS A 107 -6.49 -1.72 5.18
CA CYS A 107 -7.50 -1.09 4.35
C CYS A 107 -8.36 -2.14 3.67
N ARG A 108 -9.69 -2.01 3.72
CA ARG A 108 -10.62 -2.99 3.13
C ARG A 108 -10.60 -2.96 1.61
N LYS A 109 -10.21 -1.81 1.05
CA LYS A 109 -10.08 -1.63 -0.40
C LYS A 109 -8.70 -2.09 -0.88
N PRO A 110 -8.60 -2.56 -2.12
CA PRO A 110 -7.30 -2.79 -2.74
C PRO A 110 -6.47 -1.51 -2.74
N THR A 111 -5.19 -1.64 -2.39
CA THR A 111 -4.21 -0.55 -2.35
C THR A 111 -3.08 -0.84 -3.32
N VAL A 112 -2.71 0.13 -4.14
CA VAL A 112 -1.67 -0.01 -5.15
C VAL A 112 -0.62 1.07 -4.96
N ALA A 113 0.65 0.70 -4.81
CA ALA A 113 1.77 1.62 -4.81
C ALA A 113 2.27 1.82 -6.25
N ARG A 114 2.31 3.07 -6.70
CA ARG A 114 2.90 3.51 -7.95
C ARG A 114 4.28 4.09 -7.67
N VAL A 115 5.34 3.35 -7.97
CA VAL A 115 6.69 3.66 -7.50
C VAL A 115 7.61 4.05 -8.66
N GLN A 116 8.18 5.26 -8.59
CA GLN A 116 9.27 5.71 -9.46
C GLN A 116 10.44 6.23 -8.62
N GLY A 117 11.65 6.09 -9.12
CA GLY A 117 12.85 6.59 -8.48
C GLY A 117 13.08 6.00 -7.09
N ALA A 118 13.41 6.82 -6.10
CA ALA A 118 13.75 6.35 -4.76
C ALA A 118 12.51 6.01 -3.91
N ALA A 119 12.52 4.82 -3.29
CA ALA A 119 11.59 4.36 -2.24
C ALA A 119 12.44 3.83 -1.07
N LEU A 120 12.84 4.72 -0.16
CA LEU A 120 13.83 4.42 0.88
C LEU A 120 13.22 4.44 2.28
N GLY A 121 13.73 3.61 3.19
CA GLY A 121 13.24 3.54 4.56
C GLY A 121 11.72 3.39 4.62
N GLY A 122 11.05 4.34 5.27
CA GLY A 122 9.58 4.38 5.29
C GLY A 122 8.92 4.38 3.90
N GLY A 123 9.58 4.93 2.85
CA GLY A 123 9.07 4.86 1.47
C GLY A 123 8.99 3.43 0.94
N MET A 124 10.02 2.60 1.19
CA MET A 124 9.96 1.16 0.91
C MET A 124 8.86 0.49 1.75
N GLY A 125 8.73 0.89 3.01
CA GLY A 125 7.66 0.41 3.89
C GLY A 125 6.27 0.69 3.34
N LEU A 126 5.99 1.91 2.83
CA LEU A 126 4.70 2.25 2.19
C LEU A 126 4.40 1.36 0.98
N ALA A 127 5.39 1.15 0.11
CA ALA A 127 5.25 0.26 -1.05
C ALA A 127 4.90 -1.17 -0.61
N CYS A 128 5.58 -1.69 0.43
CA CYS A 128 5.32 -3.03 0.98
C CYS A 128 4.01 -3.14 1.78
N ALA A 129 3.48 -2.03 2.30
CA ALA A 129 2.20 -2.01 3.01
C ALA A 129 0.99 -2.01 2.07
N CYS A 130 1.16 -1.57 0.82
CA CYS A 130 0.16 -1.71 -0.23
C CYS A 130 0.03 -3.17 -0.70
N ASP A 131 -1.13 -3.54 -1.26
CA ASP A 131 -1.39 -4.89 -1.75
C ASP A 131 -0.63 -5.20 -3.04
N VAL A 132 -0.46 -4.19 -3.89
CA VAL A 132 0.23 -4.29 -5.18
C VAL A 132 1.26 -3.18 -5.27
N CYS A 133 2.44 -3.50 -5.78
CA CYS A 133 3.49 -2.53 -6.08
C CYS A 133 3.83 -2.61 -7.57
N VAL A 134 3.62 -1.52 -8.29
CA VAL A 134 4.03 -1.33 -9.68
C VAL A 134 5.17 -0.33 -9.70
N ALA A 135 6.30 -0.70 -10.29
CA ALA A 135 7.49 0.14 -10.26
C ALA A 135 8.02 0.42 -11.67
N SER A 136 8.65 1.57 -11.82
CA SER A 136 9.46 1.86 -13.01
C SER A 136 10.87 1.28 -12.88
N GLU A 137 11.53 1.01 -14.01
CA GLU A 137 12.88 0.43 -14.06
C GLU A 137 13.94 1.28 -13.33
N ASP A 138 13.72 2.60 -13.22
CA ASP A 138 14.58 3.53 -12.49
C ASP A 138 14.31 3.51 -10.96
N ALA A 139 13.37 2.70 -10.49
CA ALA A 139 13.07 2.61 -9.06
C ALA A 139 14.20 1.91 -8.28
N SER A 140 14.38 2.34 -7.04
CA SER A 140 15.32 1.70 -6.13
C SER A 140 14.78 1.72 -4.70
N PHE A 141 14.99 0.63 -4.00
CA PHE A 141 14.50 0.41 -2.64
C PHE A 141 15.66 0.24 -1.68
N ALA A 142 15.50 0.61 -0.42
CA ALA A 142 16.47 0.29 0.64
C ALA A 142 15.88 0.52 2.03
N THR A 143 16.34 -0.26 3.00
CA THR A 143 16.18 0.00 4.44
C THR A 143 17.47 0.64 4.95
N THR A 144 17.54 1.98 4.92
CA THR A 144 18.78 2.71 5.19
C THR A 144 19.01 3.01 6.68
N GLU A 145 18.09 2.64 7.53
CA GLU A 145 18.04 2.96 8.97
C GLU A 145 19.32 2.55 9.70
N VAL A 146 19.89 1.39 9.38
CA VAL A 146 21.11 0.90 10.02
C VAL A 146 22.33 1.80 9.82
N ARG A 147 22.36 2.57 8.72
CA ARG A 147 23.43 3.55 8.45
C ARG A 147 23.34 4.80 9.35
N LEU A 148 22.19 4.97 10.01
CA LEU A 148 21.94 6.04 10.97
C LEU A 148 21.98 5.53 12.41
N GLY A 149 22.40 4.28 12.63
CA GLY A 149 22.39 3.65 13.97
C GLY A 149 20.98 3.26 14.44
N LEU A 150 20.02 3.14 13.51
CA LEU A 150 18.63 2.79 13.76
C LEU A 150 18.30 1.43 13.15
N ILE A 151 17.07 0.96 13.37
CA ILE A 151 16.55 -0.28 12.77
C ILE A 151 15.23 0.01 12.03
N PRO A 152 14.92 -0.72 10.94
CA PRO A 152 13.66 -0.57 10.21
C PRO A 152 12.49 -1.25 10.96
N ALA A 153 12.28 -0.90 12.25
CA ALA A 153 11.36 -1.63 13.12
C ALA A 153 9.91 -1.51 12.67
N VAL A 154 9.44 -0.28 12.39
CA VAL A 154 8.05 -0.01 12.05
C VAL A 154 7.68 -0.59 10.68
N ILE A 155 8.57 -0.50 9.70
CA ILE A 155 8.36 -1.04 8.36
C ILE A 155 8.68 -2.53 8.26
N GLY A 156 9.45 -3.06 9.21
CA GLY A 156 9.96 -4.42 9.22
C GLY A 156 8.93 -5.51 8.94
N PRO A 157 7.75 -5.51 9.58
CA PRO A 157 6.72 -6.51 9.32
C PRO A 157 6.24 -6.56 7.87
N TYR A 158 6.16 -5.42 7.19
CA TYR A 158 5.68 -5.32 5.81
C TYR A 158 6.76 -5.75 4.82
N VAL A 159 7.98 -5.26 5.02
CA VAL A 159 9.14 -5.64 4.20
C VAL A 159 9.46 -7.13 4.35
N LEU A 160 9.43 -7.66 5.59
CA LEU A 160 9.65 -9.08 5.86
C LEU A 160 8.65 -9.97 5.13
N ARG A 161 7.38 -9.57 5.06
CA ARG A 161 6.35 -10.30 4.32
C ARG A 161 6.59 -10.27 2.81
N ALA A 162 7.10 -9.16 2.27
CA ALA A 162 7.36 -8.99 0.85
C ALA A 162 8.57 -9.81 0.37
N ILE A 163 9.71 -9.76 1.09
CA ILE A 163 10.97 -10.35 0.60
C ILE A 163 11.44 -11.59 1.39
N GLY A 164 10.70 -11.97 2.42
CA GLY A 164 11.03 -13.10 3.29
C GLY A 164 12.21 -12.85 4.24
N PRO A 165 12.33 -13.68 5.31
CA PRO A 165 13.28 -13.43 6.39
C PRO A 165 14.75 -13.51 5.93
N ARG A 166 15.06 -14.41 4.99
CA ARG A 166 16.44 -14.60 4.51
C ARG A 166 16.97 -13.36 3.81
N GLN A 167 16.15 -12.72 2.97
CA GLN A 167 16.54 -11.51 2.26
C GLN A 167 16.51 -10.29 3.19
N ALA A 168 15.52 -10.21 4.08
CA ALA A 168 15.44 -9.15 5.07
C ALA A 168 16.70 -9.09 5.94
N LEU A 169 17.24 -10.24 6.39
CA LEU A 169 18.50 -10.29 7.13
C LEU A 169 19.68 -9.63 6.39
N ARG A 170 19.76 -9.78 5.08
CA ARG A 170 20.78 -9.12 4.27
C ARG A 170 20.56 -7.61 4.23
N TYR A 171 19.39 -7.19 3.77
CA TYR A 171 19.14 -5.79 3.46
C TYR A 171 18.97 -4.91 4.71
N PHE A 172 18.40 -5.43 5.80
CA PHE A 172 18.29 -4.70 7.06
C PHE A 172 19.65 -4.41 7.71
N GLN A 173 20.61 -5.31 7.56
CA GLN A 173 21.94 -5.14 8.14
C GLN A 173 22.89 -4.34 7.24
N SER A 174 22.78 -4.47 5.92
CA SER A 174 23.66 -3.78 4.98
C SER A 174 23.20 -2.37 4.62
N GLY A 175 21.89 -2.12 4.64
CA GLY A 175 21.29 -0.89 4.12
C GLY A 175 21.60 -0.65 2.64
N GLU A 176 21.98 -1.71 1.90
CA GLU A 176 22.29 -1.58 0.47
C GLU A 176 21.03 -1.33 -0.36
N ARG A 177 21.23 -0.73 -1.54
CA ARG A 177 20.12 -0.50 -2.47
C ARG A 177 19.73 -1.79 -3.17
N ILE A 178 18.43 -1.94 -3.35
CA ILE A 178 17.79 -3.01 -4.13
C ILE A 178 17.33 -2.35 -5.43
N PRO A 179 17.97 -2.62 -6.57
CA PRO A 179 17.50 -2.14 -7.88
C PRO A 179 16.10 -2.73 -8.20
N ALA A 180 15.34 -2.05 -9.05
CA ALA A 180 13.97 -2.42 -9.40
C ALA A 180 13.85 -3.87 -9.91
N ALA A 181 14.75 -4.31 -10.79
CA ALA A 181 14.79 -5.69 -11.29
C ALA A 181 14.98 -6.72 -10.14
N ARG A 182 15.86 -6.39 -9.19
CA ARG A 182 16.06 -7.25 -8.02
C ARG A 182 14.85 -7.24 -7.08
N ALA A 183 14.19 -6.10 -6.94
CA ALA A 183 12.96 -5.98 -6.16
C ALA A 183 11.81 -6.84 -6.73
N LEU A 184 11.71 -6.94 -8.06
CA LEU A 184 10.80 -7.85 -8.75
C LEU A 184 11.13 -9.32 -8.43
N GLU A 185 12.38 -9.74 -8.56
CA GLU A 185 12.83 -11.11 -8.22
C GLU A 185 12.55 -11.49 -6.76
N LEU A 186 12.59 -10.53 -5.86
CA LEU A 186 12.34 -10.72 -4.43
C LEU A 186 10.85 -10.76 -4.08
N GLY A 187 9.96 -10.38 -5.00
CA GLY A 187 8.52 -10.27 -4.76
C GLY A 187 8.09 -8.96 -4.07
N LEU A 188 8.99 -8.00 -3.91
CA LEU A 188 8.64 -6.67 -3.40
C LEU A 188 7.84 -5.89 -4.44
N VAL A 189 8.22 -5.99 -5.69
CA VAL A 189 7.56 -5.40 -6.86
C VAL A 189 6.80 -6.49 -7.60
N HIS A 190 5.55 -6.23 -7.98
CA HIS A 190 4.72 -7.16 -8.72
C HIS A 190 4.89 -6.99 -10.23
N GLU A 191 5.07 -5.74 -10.67
CA GLU A 191 5.20 -5.36 -12.07
C GLU A 191 6.30 -4.32 -12.24
N LEU A 192 7.14 -4.52 -13.24
CA LEU A 192 8.25 -3.63 -13.58
C LEU A 192 8.13 -3.22 -15.04
N VAL A 193 8.13 -1.92 -15.29
CA VAL A 193 7.98 -1.34 -16.63
C VAL A 193 8.87 -0.11 -16.81
N GLU A 194 9.06 0.32 -18.04
CA GLU A 194 9.64 1.63 -18.33
C GLU A 194 8.81 2.74 -17.67
N ARG A 195 9.46 3.83 -17.29
CA ARG A 195 8.83 4.93 -16.56
C ARG A 195 7.62 5.52 -17.27
N GLU A 196 7.74 5.66 -18.59
CA GLU A 196 6.70 6.20 -19.48
C GLU A 196 5.46 5.29 -19.56
N SER A 197 5.65 3.98 -19.32
CA SER A 197 4.60 2.96 -19.35
C SER A 197 3.94 2.72 -17.99
N LEU A 198 4.43 3.37 -16.91
CA LEU A 198 4.01 3.09 -15.55
C LEU A 198 2.51 3.30 -15.33
N ASP A 199 1.96 4.40 -15.84
CA ASP A 199 0.53 4.71 -15.68
C ASP A 199 -0.35 3.78 -16.52
N ALA A 200 0.07 3.44 -17.74
CA ALA A 200 -0.68 2.51 -18.59
C ALA A 200 -0.76 1.10 -17.97
N ARG A 201 0.37 0.60 -17.43
CA ARG A 201 0.38 -0.70 -16.75
C ARG A 201 -0.45 -0.69 -15.48
N LEU A 202 -0.41 0.43 -14.76
CA LEU A 202 -1.25 0.60 -13.58
C LEU A 202 -2.74 0.55 -13.94
N ASP A 203 -3.16 1.22 -15.00
CA ASP A 203 -4.56 1.23 -15.44
C ASP A 203 -5.06 -0.18 -15.77
N GLU A 204 -4.27 -1.05 -16.38
CA GLU A 204 -4.63 -2.46 -16.62
C GLU A 204 -4.90 -3.21 -15.30
N ILE A 205 -4.06 -2.99 -14.28
CA ILE A 205 -4.25 -3.61 -12.95
C ILE A 205 -5.50 -3.04 -12.26
N LEU A 206 -5.71 -1.74 -12.37
CA LEU A 206 -6.89 -1.07 -11.80
C LEU A 206 -8.18 -1.57 -12.45
N GLU A 207 -8.22 -1.78 -13.77
CA GLU A 207 -9.35 -2.40 -14.46
C GLU A 207 -9.65 -3.79 -13.92
N ALA A 208 -8.63 -4.63 -13.76
CA ALA A 208 -8.79 -5.96 -13.18
C ALA A 208 -9.32 -5.92 -11.74
N LEU A 209 -8.83 -4.98 -10.91
CA LEU A 209 -9.32 -4.77 -9.55
C LEU A 209 -10.77 -4.27 -9.54
N LEU A 210 -11.13 -3.35 -10.42
CA LEU A 210 -12.48 -2.80 -10.51
C LEU A 210 -13.52 -3.83 -10.98
N ALA A 211 -13.10 -4.87 -11.70
CA ALA A 211 -13.97 -5.99 -12.11
C ALA A 211 -14.38 -6.89 -10.95
N GLY A 212 -13.65 -6.90 -9.82
CA GLY A 212 -13.96 -7.70 -8.64
C GLY A 212 -15.08 -7.13 -7.76
N GLY A 213 -15.81 -7.99 -7.03
CA GLY A 213 -16.79 -7.56 -6.02
C GLY A 213 -16.09 -6.94 -4.79
N PRO A 214 -16.52 -5.75 -4.30
CA PRO A 214 -15.84 -5.05 -3.21
C PRO A 214 -15.80 -5.84 -1.88
N GLN A 215 -16.88 -6.53 -1.53
CA GLN A 215 -16.91 -7.35 -0.32
C GLN A 215 -16.01 -8.59 -0.47
N ALA A 216 -16.02 -9.21 -1.67
CA ALA A 216 -15.15 -10.33 -1.96
C ALA A 216 -13.66 -9.95 -1.94
N GLN A 217 -13.31 -8.77 -2.46
CA GLN A 217 -11.93 -8.25 -2.41
C GLN A 217 -11.46 -7.99 -0.98
N ALA A 218 -12.29 -7.32 -0.16
CA ALA A 218 -12.00 -7.11 1.25
C ALA A 218 -11.82 -8.44 2.01
N ALA A 219 -12.70 -9.41 1.75
CA ALA A 219 -12.61 -10.73 2.35
C ALA A 219 -11.37 -11.52 1.89
N ALA A 220 -10.99 -11.43 0.61
CA ALA A 220 -9.78 -12.07 0.07
C ALA A 220 -8.51 -11.48 0.69
N LYS A 221 -8.43 -10.15 0.82
CA LYS A 221 -7.31 -9.48 1.48
C LYS A 221 -7.19 -9.91 2.95
N ALA A 222 -8.29 -9.93 3.68
CA ALA A 222 -8.32 -10.42 5.06
C ALA A 222 -7.93 -11.91 5.14
N LEU A 223 -8.39 -12.73 4.20
CA LEU A 223 -8.04 -14.15 4.13
C LEU A 223 -6.54 -14.35 4.01
N VAL A 224 -5.86 -13.69 3.06
CA VAL A 224 -4.41 -13.80 2.88
C VAL A 224 -3.67 -13.42 4.16
N ARG A 225 -4.04 -12.31 4.78
CA ARG A 225 -3.42 -11.85 6.03
C ARG A 225 -3.58 -12.87 7.17
N ASP A 226 -4.78 -13.42 7.30
CA ASP A 226 -5.11 -14.34 8.40
C ASP A 226 -4.49 -15.73 8.20
N LEU A 227 -4.25 -16.15 6.95
CA LEU A 227 -3.70 -17.47 6.65
C LEU A 227 -2.18 -17.54 6.61
N ALA A 228 -1.50 -16.42 6.32
CA ALA A 228 -0.09 -16.38 5.94
C ALA A 228 0.87 -17.06 6.94
N LEU A 229 0.50 -17.14 8.24
CA LEU A 229 1.34 -17.70 9.29
C LEU A 229 0.65 -18.83 10.08
N ARG A 230 -0.52 -19.30 9.61
CA ARG A 230 -1.26 -20.38 10.32
C ARG A 230 -0.89 -21.75 9.75
N PRO A 231 -0.71 -22.76 10.60
CA PRO A 231 -0.51 -24.13 10.14
C PRO A 231 -1.77 -24.66 9.47
N LEU A 232 -1.59 -25.55 8.49
CA LEU A 232 -2.70 -26.25 7.85
C LEU A 232 -3.19 -27.38 8.77
N ASP A 233 -4.17 -27.08 9.58
CA ASP A 233 -4.80 -27.98 10.55
C ASP A 233 -6.34 -28.04 10.37
N PRO A 234 -7.04 -28.96 11.05
CA PRO A 234 -8.50 -29.07 10.96
C PRO A 234 -9.25 -27.78 11.32
N THR A 235 -8.71 -26.98 12.23
CA THR A 235 -9.31 -25.69 12.65
C THR A 235 -9.27 -24.69 11.49
N LEU A 236 -8.13 -24.61 10.81
CA LEU A 236 -7.98 -23.74 9.64
C LEU A 236 -8.89 -24.18 8.49
N ILE A 237 -8.99 -25.49 8.24
CA ILE A 237 -9.89 -26.06 7.21
C ILE A 237 -11.36 -25.70 7.52
N ALA A 238 -11.78 -25.83 8.78
CA ALA A 238 -13.13 -25.46 9.20
C ALA A 238 -13.39 -23.95 9.06
N ASP A 239 -12.41 -23.10 9.43
CA ASP A 239 -12.49 -21.63 9.30
C ASP A 239 -12.64 -21.22 7.81
N THR A 240 -11.82 -21.75 6.93
CA THR A 240 -11.89 -21.41 5.49
C THR A 240 -13.21 -21.89 4.85
N ALA A 241 -13.72 -23.07 5.22
CA ALA A 241 -15.02 -23.55 4.78
C ALA A 241 -16.15 -22.62 5.26
N ALA A 242 -16.10 -22.17 6.51
CA ALA A 242 -17.08 -21.24 7.06
C ALA A 242 -17.04 -19.86 6.36
N ARG A 243 -15.84 -19.35 6.02
CA ARG A 243 -15.68 -18.08 5.30
C ARG A 243 -16.33 -18.11 3.92
N ILE A 244 -16.05 -19.12 3.11
CA ILE A 244 -16.66 -19.23 1.76
C ILE A 244 -18.16 -19.45 1.84
N ALA A 245 -18.65 -20.23 2.81
CA ALA A 245 -20.08 -20.45 2.99
C ALA A 245 -20.83 -19.15 3.31
N ARG A 246 -20.28 -18.33 4.22
CA ARG A 246 -20.84 -17.01 4.54
C ARG A 246 -20.84 -16.08 3.33
N LEU A 247 -19.72 -16.02 2.59
CA LEU A 247 -19.60 -15.12 1.44
C LEU A 247 -20.57 -15.48 0.31
N ARG A 248 -20.78 -16.77 0.02
CA ARG A 248 -21.77 -17.24 -0.97
C ARG A 248 -23.20 -16.78 -0.67
N ALA A 249 -23.54 -16.57 0.60
CA ALA A 249 -24.85 -16.14 1.02
C ALA A 249 -25.09 -14.63 0.87
N THR A 250 -24.08 -13.84 0.53
CA THR A 250 -24.20 -12.37 0.37
C THR A 250 -24.95 -12.01 -0.91
N PRO A 251 -25.62 -10.85 -0.94
CA PRO A 251 -26.22 -10.29 -2.16
C PRO A 251 -25.18 -10.12 -3.27
N GLU A 252 -23.97 -9.63 -2.95
CA GLU A 252 -22.87 -9.46 -3.90
C GLU A 252 -22.50 -10.79 -4.61
N ALA A 253 -22.36 -11.87 -3.85
CA ALA A 253 -22.02 -13.17 -4.45
C ALA A 253 -23.16 -13.70 -5.36
N ARG A 254 -24.41 -13.47 -4.97
CA ARG A 254 -25.58 -13.84 -5.79
C ARG A 254 -25.62 -13.04 -7.09
N GLU A 255 -25.38 -11.75 -7.03
CA GLU A 255 -25.30 -10.87 -8.22
C GLU A 255 -24.16 -11.31 -9.13
N GLY A 256 -22.96 -11.56 -8.60
CA GLY A 256 -21.80 -12.01 -9.38
C GLY A 256 -22.07 -13.32 -10.11
N LEU A 257 -22.66 -14.29 -9.43
CA LEU A 257 -23.03 -15.59 -10.03
C LEU A 257 -24.12 -15.43 -11.10
N ALA A 258 -25.16 -14.65 -10.82
CA ALA A 258 -26.24 -14.38 -11.78
C ALA A 258 -25.72 -13.66 -13.03
N ALA A 259 -24.86 -12.65 -12.86
CA ALA A 259 -24.24 -11.92 -13.95
C ALA A 259 -23.38 -12.84 -14.84
N PHE A 260 -22.56 -13.69 -14.23
CA PHE A 260 -21.72 -14.66 -14.93
C PHE A 260 -22.56 -15.63 -15.77
N LEU A 261 -23.61 -16.23 -15.19
CA LEU A 261 -24.50 -17.14 -15.89
C LEU A 261 -25.27 -16.48 -17.04
N ALA A 262 -25.63 -15.21 -16.85
CA ALA A 262 -26.31 -14.39 -17.85
C ALA A 262 -25.36 -13.76 -18.89
N LYS A 263 -24.04 -14.01 -18.80
CA LYS A 263 -23.00 -13.42 -19.66
C LYS A 263 -23.07 -11.89 -19.74
N ARG A 264 -23.32 -11.21 -18.63
CA ARG A 264 -23.33 -9.75 -18.48
C ARG A 264 -22.33 -9.30 -17.42
N ALA A 265 -22.00 -8.01 -17.43
CA ALA A 265 -21.22 -7.42 -16.34
C ALA A 265 -22.03 -7.42 -15.02
N PRO A 266 -21.37 -7.68 -13.89
CA PRO A 266 -22.02 -7.58 -12.58
C PRO A 266 -22.22 -6.11 -12.18
N ARG A 267 -23.27 -5.87 -11.41
CA ARG A 267 -23.64 -4.54 -10.91
C ARG A 267 -23.16 -4.38 -9.47
N TRP A 268 -21.88 -4.14 -9.28
CA TRP A 268 -21.33 -3.94 -7.95
C TRP A 268 -21.81 -2.63 -7.32
N GLY A 269 -22.53 -2.71 -6.18
CA GLY A 269 -22.94 -1.52 -5.41
C GLY A 269 -24.12 -0.72 -6.01
N GLN A 270 -25.02 -1.36 -6.74
CA GLN A 270 -26.27 -0.79 -7.23
C GLN A 270 -27.47 -1.27 -6.39
N GLU A 271 -27.33 -1.39 -5.07
CA GLU A 271 -28.45 -1.56 -4.14
C GLU A 271 -28.80 -0.26 -3.44
#